data_62f9a7637be38fcf071841338d485c7e
#
_entry.id   62f9a7637be38fcf071841338d485c7e
#
_cell.length_a   1.000
_cell.length_b   1.000
_cell.length_c   1.000
_cell.angle_alpha   90.00
_cell.angle_beta   90.00
_cell.angle_gamma   90.00
#
_symmetry.space_group_name_H-M   'P 1'
#
loop_
_entity.id
_entity.type
_entity.pdbx_description
1 polymer ?
#
loop_
_entity_poly.entity_id
_entity_poly.type
_entity_poly.pdbx_seq_one_letter_code
_entity_poly.pdbx_strand_id
1 'polypeptide(L)'
;MKKYILILLLAMTATATVSAADKYERVPWDIFVIPKAGAAGSFMRHSGGEFKIGLTGGVAMQVYFTPKLAFDVELAYLHAGTKNASITWVTEENAGPYDYRLDYINTSYLLHYYPTHWLSFYTGVTGGKLFNAKSEYRSQIVDIEDELHGSLLTVPVGFSLELGKVMLDARWNYQLNKLPDSDKAKQILPNSVLNMVQLTVGYKIQVF
;
A
#
# COMPACT_ATOMS: atom_id res chain seq x y z
N MET A 1 20.94 -4.84 12.73
CA MET A 1 20.50 -3.58 12.09
C MET A 1 21.53 -3.01 11.10
N LYS A 2 22.81 -2.81 11.46
CA LYS A 2 23.85 -2.24 10.56
C LYS A 2 24.07 -3.01 9.24
N LYS A 3 23.93 -4.35 9.22
CA LYS A 3 24.11 -5.18 8.02
C LYS A 3 23.03 -4.95 6.95
N TYR A 4 21.77 -4.70 7.35
CA TYR A 4 20.68 -4.47 6.42
C TYR A 4 20.70 -3.06 5.80
N ILE A 5 21.20 -2.08 6.56
CA ILE A 5 21.45 -0.72 6.05
C ILE A 5 22.55 -0.74 4.98
N LEU A 6 23.61 -1.55 5.19
CA LEU A 6 24.69 -1.70 4.23
C LEU A 6 24.23 -2.38 2.93
N ILE A 7 23.34 -3.38 3.02
CA ILE A 7 22.75 -4.05 1.85
C ILE A 7 21.83 -3.09 1.09
N LEU A 8 21.06 -2.28 1.79
CA LEU A 8 20.21 -1.24 1.17
C LEU A 8 21.05 -0.16 0.48
N LEU A 9 22.14 0.29 1.11
CA LEU A 9 23.11 1.22 0.53
C LEU A 9 23.85 0.62 -0.67
N LEU A 10 24.24 -0.66 -0.60
CA LEU A 10 24.89 -1.37 -1.72
C LEU A 10 23.92 -1.57 -2.90
N ALA A 11 22.63 -1.85 -2.63
CA ALA A 11 21.60 -1.91 -3.66
C ALA A 11 21.38 -0.55 -4.31
N MET A 12 21.42 0.54 -3.55
CA MET A 12 21.32 1.91 -4.08
C MET A 12 22.56 2.32 -4.90
N THR A 13 23.76 1.85 -4.56
CA THR A 13 24.98 2.14 -5.33
C THR A 13 25.09 1.29 -6.61
N ALA A 14 24.57 0.06 -6.60
CA ALA A 14 24.53 -0.78 -7.80
C ALA A 14 23.58 -0.23 -8.89
N THR A 15 22.57 0.55 -8.49
CA THR A 15 21.65 1.22 -9.43
C THR A 15 22.22 2.53 -10.01
N ALA A 16 23.24 3.12 -9.40
CA ALA A 16 23.85 4.37 -9.87
C ALA A 16 24.65 4.21 -11.20
N THR A 17 24.96 2.97 -11.62
CA THR A 17 25.58 2.67 -12.91
C THR A 17 24.59 2.34 -14.01
N VAL A 18 23.27 2.36 -13.74
CA VAL A 18 22.27 2.35 -14.80
C VAL A 18 22.37 3.69 -15.53
N SER A 19 22.98 3.61 -16.68
CA SER A 19 23.33 4.70 -17.58
C SER A 19 22.21 5.74 -17.65
N ALA A 20 22.55 7.00 -17.43
CA ALA A 20 21.73 8.18 -17.73
C ALA A 20 21.48 8.34 -19.25
N ALA A 21 21.66 7.28 -20.04
CA ALA A 21 21.77 7.31 -21.49
C ALA A 21 20.44 7.08 -22.23
N ASP A 22 19.40 6.58 -21.61
CA ASP A 22 18.09 6.57 -22.24
C ASP A 22 17.25 7.72 -21.70
N LYS A 23 17.44 8.87 -22.34
CA LYS A 23 16.51 10.02 -22.25
C LYS A 23 15.21 9.60 -22.89
N TYR A 24 14.41 8.81 -22.15
CA TYR A 24 13.09 8.41 -22.60
C TYR A 24 12.24 9.69 -22.71
N GLU A 25 12.01 10.13 -23.93
CA GLU A 25 11.18 11.28 -24.21
C GLU A 25 9.71 10.81 -24.13
N ARG A 26 9.01 11.17 -23.03
CA ARG A 26 7.61 10.83 -22.85
C ARG A 26 6.76 11.53 -23.87
N VAL A 27 6.11 10.74 -24.71
CA VAL A 27 5.20 11.24 -25.74
C VAL A 27 3.77 11.15 -25.21
N PRO A 28 2.90 12.13 -25.49
CA PRO A 28 1.48 12.00 -25.19
C PRO A 28 0.91 10.70 -25.78
N TRP A 29 0.10 9.99 -24.98
CA TRP A 29 -0.51 8.69 -25.28
C TRP A 29 0.42 7.49 -25.20
N ASP A 30 1.64 7.64 -24.75
CA ASP A 30 2.46 6.49 -24.36
C ASP A 30 1.76 5.70 -23.25
N ILE A 31 1.67 4.39 -23.42
CA ILE A 31 1.03 3.46 -22.48
C ILE A 31 2.07 2.49 -21.94
N PHE A 32 2.13 2.40 -20.63
CA PHE A 32 3.00 1.46 -19.91
C PHE A 32 2.19 0.51 -19.06
N VAL A 33 2.61 -0.74 -19.01
CA VAL A 33 2.20 -1.72 -18.01
C VAL A 33 3.34 -1.88 -17.02
N ILE A 34 3.01 -1.79 -15.73
CA ILE A 34 3.99 -1.72 -14.64
C ILE A 34 3.63 -2.77 -13.59
N PRO A 35 4.17 -4.00 -13.68
CA PRO A 35 4.13 -4.91 -12.55
C PRO A 35 4.89 -4.30 -11.38
N LYS A 36 4.30 -4.35 -10.18
CA LYS A 36 4.84 -3.78 -8.93
C LYS A 36 4.79 -4.81 -7.82
N ALA A 37 5.81 -4.81 -6.96
CA ALA A 37 5.81 -5.60 -5.73
C ALA A 37 6.58 -4.84 -4.64
N GLY A 38 6.21 -5.10 -3.38
CA GLY A 38 6.87 -4.42 -2.28
C GLY A 38 6.30 -4.76 -0.92
N ALA A 39 6.54 -3.87 0.03
CA ALA A 39 6.09 -3.98 1.40
C ALA A 39 5.09 -2.87 1.74
N ALA A 40 4.10 -3.22 2.56
CA ALA A 40 3.15 -2.29 3.14
C ALA A 40 3.30 -2.32 4.66
N GLY A 41 3.52 -1.17 5.26
CA GLY A 41 3.47 -1.02 6.70
C GLY A 41 2.14 -0.42 7.10
N SER A 42 1.44 -1.01 8.05
CA SER A 42 0.12 -0.58 8.47
C SER A 42 -0.04 -0.59 9.98
N PHE A 43 -0.90 0.29 10.46
CA PHE A 43 -1.35 0.28 11.85
C PHE A 43 -2.79 0.80 11.91
N MET A 44 -3.53 0.27 12.87
CA MET A 44 -4.90 0.63 13.10
C MET A 44 -4.96 1.70 14.21
N ARG A 45 -5.44 2.91 13.89
CA ARG A 45 -5.63 3.96 14.91
C ARG A 45 -6.72 3.53 15.89
N HIS A 46 -6.57 3.96 17.15
CA HIS A 46 -7.49 3.68 18.26
C HIS A 46 -7.60 2.19 18.64
N SER A 47 -6.74 1.30 18.12
CA SER A 47 -6.68 -0.10 18.56
C SER A 47 -5.65 -0.37 19.65
N GLY A 48 -4.78 0.61 19.95
CA GLY A 48 -3.63 0.41 20.81
C GLY A 48 -2.56 -0.52 20.23
N GLY A 49 -2.73 -0.94 18.96
CA GLY A 49 -1.84 -1.89 18.32
C GLY A 49 -0.58 -1.27 17.71
N GLU A 50 0.37 -2.13 17.42
CA GLU A 50 1.67 -1.79 16.86
C GLU A 50 1.67 -1.88 15.33
N PHE A 51 2.71 -1.29 14.74
CA PHE A 51 2.95 -1.32 13.30
C PHE A 51 3.19 -2.74 12.78
N LYS A 52 2.48 -3.12 11.72
CA LYS A 52 2.60 -4.41 11.05
C LYS A 52 3.12 -4.24 9.64
N ILE A 53 4.12 -5.04 9.28
CA ILE A 53 4.62 -5.11 7.92
C ILE A 53 3.92 -6.26 7.20
N GLY A 54 3.35 -5.96 6.04
CA GLY A 54 2.76 -6.90 5.10
C GLY A 54 3.39 -6.78 3.72
N LEU A 55 2.89 -7.57 2.79
CA LEU A 55 3.29 -7.55 1.40
C LEU A 55 2.23 -6.86 0.55
N THR A 56 2.67 -6.23 -0.52
CA THR A 56 1.79 -5.69 -1.55
C THR A 56 2.37 -6.00 -2.92
N GLY A 57 1.50 -6.19 -3.90
CA GLY A 57 1.92 -6.45 -5.26
C GLY A 57 0.75 -6.41 -6.23
N GLY A 58 1.02 -5.99 -7.46
CA GLY A 58 -0.02 -5.81 -8.44
C GLY A 58 0.51 -5.35 -9.78
N VAL A 59 -0.38 -4.80 -10.60
CA VAL A 59 -0.07 -4.25 -11.91
C VAL A 59 -0.73 -2.89 -12.06
N ALA A 60 0.00 -1.92 -12.59
CA ALA A 60 -0.54 -0.65 -13.00
C ALA A 60 -0.47 -0.49 -14.51
N MET A 61 -1.44 0.21 -15.08
CA MET A 61 -1.42 0.73 -16.44
C MET A 61 -1.32 2.26 -16.35
N GLN A 62 -0.25 2.80 -16.90
CA GLN A 62 0.04 4.24 -16.91
C GLN A 62 -0.08 4.80 -18.31
N VAL A 63 -0.83 5.89 -18.45
CA VAL A 63 -1.02 6.62 -19.71
C VAL A 63 -0.54 8.06 -19.54
N TYR A 64 0.34 8.52 -20.41
CA TYR A 64 0.80 9.90 -20.43
C TYR A 64 -0.13 10.78 -21.26
N PHE A 65 -0.70 11.83 -20.66
CA PHE A 65 -1.45 12.86 -21.39
C PHE A 65 -0.53 13.95 -21.91
N THR A 66 0.52 14.23 -21.17
CA THR A 66 1.59 15.18 -21.53
C THR A 66 2.93 14.64 -20.99
N PRO A 67 4.07 15.18 -21.39
CA PRO A 67 5.36 14.79 -20.80
C PRO A 67 5.45 14.95 -19.28
N LYS A 68 4.53 15.74 -18.68
CA LYS A 68 4.50 16.03 -17.25
C LYS A 68 3.31 15.47 -16.50
N LEU A 69 2.30 14.95 -17.20
CA LEU A 69 1.08 14.43 -16.58
C LEU A 69 0.79 13.02 -17.08
N ALA A 70 0.60 12.10 -16.15
CA ALA A 70 0.16 10.74 -16.44
C ALA A 70 -0.97 10.33 -15.51
N PHE A 71 -1.74 9.37 -15.95
CA PHE A 71 -2.82 8.74 -15.19
C PHE A 71 -2.56 7.25 -15.08
N ASP A 72 -2.68 6.72 -13.86
CA ASP A 72 -2.50 5.30 -13.58
C ASP A 72 -3.81 4.67 -13.12
N VAL A 73 -4.07 3.48 -13.63
CA VAL A 73 -5.04 2.54 -13.08
C VAL A 73 -4.26 1.34 -12.53
N GLU A 74 -4.34 1.09 -11.24
CA GLU A 74 -3.59 0.03 -10.56
C GLU A 74 -4.54 -0.98 -9.94
N LEU A 75 -4.28 -2.26 -10.12
CA LEU A 75 -4.90 -3.37 -9.41
C LEU A 75 -3.83 -4.06 -8.56
N ALA A 76 -4.04 -4.12 -7.24
CA ALA A 76 -3.04 -4.63 -6.32
C ALA A 76 -3.65 -5.43 -5.17
N TYR A 77 -2.96 -6.49 -4.77
CA TYR A 77 -3.13 -7.17 -3.50
C TYR A 77 -2.43 -6.40 -2.39
N LEU A 78 -3.06 -6.33 -1.23
CA LEU A 78 -2.51 -5.69 -0.04
C LEU A 78 -2.76 -6.56 1.19
N HIS A 79 -1.69 -6.98 1.85
CA HIS A 79 -1.72 -7.54 3.20
C HIS A 79 -1.45 -6.44 4.22
N ALA A 80 -2.43 -6.16 5.08
CA ALA A 80 -2.38 -5.12 6.09
C ALA A 80 -2.80 -5.64 7.47
N GLY A 81 -2.81 -4.78 8.48
CA GLY A 81 -3.29 -5.10 9.80
C GLY A 81 -2.58 -4.33 10.91
N THR A 82 -2.60 -4.89 12.12
CA THR A 82 -1.87 -4.38 13.28
C THR A 82 -1.46 -5.54 14.18
N LYS A 83 -0.40 -5.36 14.96
CA LYS A 83 0.07 -6.31 15.96
C LYS A 83 -0.25 -5.80 17.35
N ASN A 84 -0.30 -6.73 18.33
CA ASN A 84 -0.43 -6.41 19.75
C ASN A 84 -1.60 -5.44 20.05
N ALA A 85 -2.70 -5.53 19.32
CA ALA A 85 -3.86 -4.68 19.59
C ALA A 85 -4.47 -5.03 20.95
N SER A 86 -4.72 -4.01 21.77
CA SER A 86 -5.27 -4.17 23.12
C SER A 86 -6.78 -4.47 23.12
N ILE A 87 -7.42 -4.35 21.96
CA ILE A 87 -8.87 -4.51 21.79
C ILE A 87 -9.17 -5.94 21.34
N THR A 88 -10.08 -6.60 22.04
CA THR A 88 -10.40 -8.02 21.88
C THR A 88 -11.85 -8.26 21.45
N TRP A 89 -12.05 -9.29 20.62
CA TRP A 89 -13.36 -9.83 20.24
C TRP A 89 -13.89 -10.88 21.22
N VAL A 90 -13.06 -11.32 22.17
CA VAL A 90 -13.41 -12.33 23.16
C VAL A 90 -13.53 -11.67 24.52
N THR A 91 -14.64 -11.93 25.20
CA THR A 91 -15.00 -11.36 26.51
C THR A 91 -14.29 -12.06 27.70
N GLU A 92 -13.15 -12.66 27.49
CA GLU A 92 -12.41 -13.29 28.60
C GLU A 92 -11.53 -12.26 29.31
N GLU A 93 -11.60 -12.24 30.63
CA GLU A 93 -10.98 -11.28 31.55
C GLU A 93 -9.44 -11.21 31.47
N ASN A 94 -8.80 -12.10 30.69
CA ASN A 94 -7.37 -12.22 30.49
C ASN A 94 -6.95 -12.26 29.02
N ALA A 95 -7.75 -11.70 28.11
CA ALA A 95 -7.40 -11.64 26.71
C ALA A 95 -6.22 -10.65 26.50
N GLY A 96 -5.08 -11.18 26.14
CA GLY A 96 -3.89 -10.42 25.82
C GLY A 96 -3.98 -9.79 24.42
N PRO A 97 -2.89 -9.20 23.94
CA PRO A 97 -2.89 -8.49 22.67
C PRO A 97 -3.20 -9.42 21.48
N TYR A 98 -3.98 -8.91 20.54
CA TYR A 98 -4.40 -9.59 19.32
C TYR A 98 -3.63 -9.10 18.10
N ASP A 99 -3.34 -10.01 17.18
CA ASP A 99 -2.83 -9.70 15.87
C ASP A 99 -3.98 -9.71 14.84
N TYR A 100 -4.17 -8.57 14.18
CA TYR A 100 -5.15 -8.46 13.08
C TYR A 100 -4.46 -8.65 11.74
N ARG A 101 -5.08 -9.48 10.88
CA ARG A 101 -4.66 -9.72 9.49
C ARG A 101 -5.81 -9.38 8.57
N LEU A 102 -5.57 -8.47 7.65
CA LEU A 102 -6.55 -7.96 6.71
C LEU A 102 -5.97 -8.04 5.30
N ASP A 103 -6.65 -8.75 4.43
CA ASP A 103 -6.23 -8.91 3.04
C ASP A 103 -7.23 -8.21 2.11
N TYR A 104 -6.70 -7.30 1.28
CA TYR A 104 -7.49 -6.51 0.36
C TYR A 104 -7.05 -6.72 -1.08
N ILE A 105 -8.02 -6.62 -2.00
CA ILE A 105 -7.77 -6.33 -3.41
C ILE A 105 -8.15 -4.88 -3.63
N ASN A 106 -7.18 -4.08 -4.07
CA ASN A 106 -7.30 -2.64 -4.25
C ASN A 106 -7.31 -2.27 -5.73
N THR A 107 -8.16 -1.33 -6.10
CA THR A 107 -8.10 -0.62 -7.38
C THR A 107 -7.79 0.84 -7.10
N SER A 108 -6.72 1.37 -7.68
CA SER A 108 -6.31 2.76 -7.51
C SER A 108 -6.38 3.53 -8.82
N TYR A 109 -6.81 4.78 -8.73
CA TYR A 109 -6.83 5.75 -9.83
C TYR A 109 -5.96 6.92 -9.40
N LEU A 110 -4.80 7.09 -10.05
CA LEU A 110 -3.76 8.01 -9.61
C LEU A 110 -3.44 9.02 -10.71
N LEU A 111 -3.29 10.27 -10.34
CA LEU A 111 -2.81 11.33 -11.21
C LEU A 111 -1.37 11.68 -10.81
N HIS A 112 -0.45 11.49 -11.74
CA HIS A 112 0.97 11.75 -11.59
C HIS A 112 1.36 13.08 -12.23
N TYR A 113 2.10 13.90 -11.48
CA TYR A 113 2.77 15.09 -11.98
C TYR A 113 4.28 14.89 -11.92
N TYR A 114 4.94 15.10 -13.04
CA TYR A 114 6.38 14.94 -13.24
C TYR A 114 7.08 16.30 -13.32
N PRO A 115 7.60 16.86 -12.21
CA PRO A 115 8.42 18.08 -12.29
C PRO A 115 9.73 17.85 -13.05
N THR A 116 10.28 16.63 -12.96
CA THR A 116 11.47 16.21 -13.69
C THR A 116 11.22 14.87 -14.41
N HIS A 117 12.16 14.42 -15.24
CA HIS A 117 12.04 13.15 -15.95
C HIS A 117 12.17 11.92 -15.06
N TRP A 118 12.73 12.04 -13.86
CA TRP A 118 12.98 10.92 -12.95
C TRP A 118 12.11 10.94 -11.68
N LEU A 119 11.39 12.03 -11.41
CA LEU A 119 10.58 12.18 -10.18
C LEU A 119 9.14 12.51 -10.55
N SER A 120 8.19 11.81 -9.96
CA SER A 120 6.78 12.19 -9.97
C SER A 120 6.21 12.29 -8.57
N PHE A 121 5.25 13.19 -8.40
CA PHE A 121 4.33 13.23 -7.26
C PHE A 121 2.95 12.83 -7.75
N TYR A 122 2.21 12.14 -6.91
CA TYR A 122 0.86 11.73 -7.28
C TYR A 122 -0.10 11.71 -6.11
N THR A 123 -1.36 11.80 -6.45
CA THR A 123 -2.49 11.59 -5.56
C THR A 123 -3.64 10.98 -6.34
N GLY A 124 -4.69 10.56 -5.65
CA GLY A 124 -5.85 9.96 -6.31
C GLY A 124 -6.83 9.36 -5.33
N VAL A 125 -7.49 8.30 -5.76
CA VAL A 125 -8.41 7.53 -4.93
C VAL A 125 -8.11 6.04 -5.09
N THR A 126 -8.23 5.31 -3.99
CA THR A 126 -8.12 3.85 -3.98
C THR A 126 -9.35 3.26 -3.32
N GLY A 127 -10.04 2.40 -4.05
CA GLY A 127 -11.08 1.52 -3.53
C GLY A 127 -10.51 0.13 -3.30
N GLY A 128 -10.78 -0.48 -2.14
CA GLY A 128 -10.37 -1.83 -1.82
C GLY A 128 -11.54 -2.69 -1.39
N LYS A 129 -11.48 -3.98 -1.69
CA LYS A 129 -12.41 -4.98 -1.18
C LYS A 129 -11.65 -5.90 -0.23
N LEU A 130 -12.15 -6.00 1.01
CA LEU A 130 -11.71 -6.99 1.98
C LEU A 130 -12.18 -8.37 1.54
N PHE A 131 -11.32 -9.37 1.57
CA PHE A 131 -11.69 -10.75 1.23
C PHE A 131 -11.17 -11.77 2.25
N ASN A 132 -10.39 -11.31 3.25
CA ASN A 132 -9.98 -12.15 4.37
C ASN A 132 -9.64 -11.24 5.56
N ALA A 133 -10.26 -11.50 6.70
CA ALA A 133 -9.99 -10.78 7.93
C ALA A 133 -9.93 -11.73 9.09
N LYS A 134 -8.79 -11.78 9.78
CA LYS A 134 -8.56 -12.68 10.90
C LYS A 134 -8.00 -11.96 12.10
N SER A 135 -8.48 -12.34 13.26
CA SER A 135 -7.90 -11.97 14.55
C SER A 135 -7.23 -13.20 15.17
N GLU A 136 -5.98 -13.09 15.53
CA GLU A 136 -5.18 -14.20 16.10
C GLU A 136 -4.73 -13.88 17.54
N TYR A 137 -5.00 -14.81 18.46
CA TYR A 137 -4.53 -14.78 19.84
C TYR A 137 -4.15 -16.18 20.31
N ARG A 138 -2.90 -16.37 20.77
CA ARG A 138 -2.38 -17.67 21.30
C ARG A 138 -2.79 -18.89 20.47
N SER A 139 -2.65 -18.81 19.14
CA SER A 139 -3.02 -19.85 18.17
C SER A 139 -4.54 -20.06 17.98
N GLN A 140 -5.39 -19.27 18.61
CA GLN A 140 -6.80 -19.19 18.27
C GLN A 140 -6.99 -18.14 17.17
N ILE A 141 -7.54 -18.58 16.05
CA ILE A 141 -7.84 -17.72 14.89
C ILE A 141 -9.35 -17.56 14.84
N VAL A 142 -9.80 -16.32 14.90
CA VAL A 142 -11.22 -15.97 14.74
C VAL A 142 -11.36 -15.20 13.42
N ASP A 143 -12.31 -15.66 12.59
CA ASP A 143 -12.70 -14.95 11.40
C ASP A 143 -13.59 -13.76 11.80
N ILE A 144 -13.26 -12.58 11.30
CA ILE A 144 -13.94 -11.32 11.61
C ILE A 144 -14.35 -10.57 10.34
N GLU A 145 -14.36 -11.24 9.19
CA GLU A 145 -14.67 -10.61 7.90
C GLU A 145 -16.07 -9.98 7.90
N ASP A 146 -17.07 -10.71 8.41
CA ASP A 146 -18.47 -10.24 8.47
C ASP A 146 -18.69 -9.05 9.44
N GLU A 147 -17.74 -8.80 10.33
CA GLU A 147 -17.83 -7.74 11.34
C GLU A 147 -17.20 -6.42 10.88
N LEU A 148 -16.38 -6.47 9.83
CA LEU A 148 -15.67 -5.31 9.30
C LEU A 148 -16.30 -4.82 8.01
N HIS A 149 -16.09 -3.54 7.72
CA HIS A 149 -16.54 -2.97 6.46
C HIS A 149 -15.79 -3.63 5.29
N GLY A 150 -16.53 -4.34 4.43
CA GLY A 150 -15.97 -5.08 3.30
C GLY A 150 -15.29 -4.20 2.25
N SER A 151 -15.35 -2.85 2.41
CA SER A 151 -14.74 -1.89 1.49
C SER A 151 -13.77 -0.95 2.21
N LEU A 152 -12.64 -0.71 1.57
CA LEU A 152 -11.64 0.27 1.95
C LEU A 152 -11.68 1.43 0.96
N LEU A 153 -11.80 2.66 1.43
CA LEU A 153 -11.68 3.85 0.61
C LEU A 153 -10.55 4.71 1.16
N THR A 154 -9.53 4.97 0.33
CA THR A 154 -8.36 5.78 0.74
C THR A 154 -8.01 6.84 -0.28
N VAL A 155 -7.36 7.90 0.21
CA VAL A 155 -6.66 8.89 -0.62
C VAL A 155 -5.17 8.60 -0.52
N PRO A 156 -4.55 8.07 -1.58
CA PRO A 156 -3.11 7.90 -1.67
C PRO A 156 -2.43 9.24 -1.97
N VAL A 157 -1.32 9.49 -1.30
CA VAL A 157 -0.37 10.56 -1.61
C VAL A 157 1.00 9.95 -1.67
N GLY A 158 1.74 10.19 -2.73
CA GLY A 158 3.04 9.55 -2.89
C GLY A 158 3.95 10.23 -3.90
N PHE A 159 5.12 9.62 -4.04
CA PHE A 159 6.08 9.99 -5.07
C PHE A 159 6.72 8.73 -5.66
N SER A 160 7.15 8.83 -6.91
CA SER A 160 7.88 7.76 -7.59
C SER A 160 9.20 8.29 -8.15
N LEU A 161 10.23 7.47 -8.08
CA LEU A 161 11.53 7.69 -8.71
C LEU A 161 11.67 6.73 -9.88
N GLU A 162 11.90 7.27 -11.08
CA GLU A 162 12.10 6.50 -12.30
C GLU A 162 13.58 6.42 -12.65
N LEU A 163 14.14 5.22 -12.60
CA LEU A 163 15.54 4.90 -12.93
C LEU A 163 15.54 4.03 -14.19
N GLY A 164 15.44 4.67 -15.36
CA GLY A 164 15.22 3.97 -16.62
C GLY A 164 13.86 3.25 -16.62
N LYS A 165 13.87 1.94 -16.74
CA LYS A 165 12.64 1.11 -16.68
C LYS A 165 12.21 0.71 -15.27
N VAL A 166 13.05 0.94 -14.27
CA VAL A 166 12.75 0.63 -12.87
C VAL A 166 12.08 1.84 -12.21
N MET A 167 10.99 1.60 -11.51
CA MET A 167 10.27 2.60 -10.74
C MET A 167 10.30 2.22 -9.26
N LEU A 168 10.75 3.14 -8.42
CA LEU A 168 10.64 3.05 -6.96
C LEU A 168 9.49 3.95 -6.54
N ASP A 169 8.56 3.42 -5.79
CA ASP A 169 7.34 4.10 -5.38
C ASP A 169 7.20 4.11 -3.87
N ALA A 170 6.91 5.29 -3.31
CA ALA A 170 6.61 5.47 -1.90
C ALA A 170 5.26 6.16 -1.75
N ARG A 171 4.35 5.55 -1.00
CA ARG A 171 2.95 5.95 -0.90
C ARG A 171 2.46 5.92 0.54
N TRP A 172 1.73 6.95 0.92
CA TRP A 172 0.91 6.96 2.12
C TRP A 172 -0.57 6.93 1.72
N ASN A 173 -1.31 5.97 2.28
CA ASN A 173 -2.75 5.84 2.06
C ASN A 173 -3.49 6.31 3.31
N TYR A 174 -4.27 7.36 3.17
CA TYR A 174 -5.13 7.89 4.21
C TYR A 174 -6.54 7.33 4.02
N GLN A 175 -7.01 6.54 4.98
CA GLN A 175 -8.35 5.94 4.92
C GLN A 175 -9.43 6.97 5.24
N LEU A 176 -10.47 6.98 4.42
CA LEU A 176 -11.63 7.89 4.57
C LEU A 176 -12.79 7.24 5.32
N ASN A 177 -13.05 5.96 5.06
CA ASN A 177 -14.13 5.22 5.73
C ASN A 177 -13.63 4.54 7.01
N LYS A 178 -14.54 4.28 7.93
CA LYS A 178 -14.23 3.54 9.17
C LYS A 178 -14.19 2.04 8.89
N LEU A 179 -13.37 1.30 9.66
CA LEU A 179 -13.26 -0.16 9.56
C LEU A 179 -14.49 -0.90 10.12
N PRO A 180 -15.07 -0.53 11.30
CA PRO A 180 -16.15 -1.29 11.91
C PRO A 180 -17.47 -1.07 11.17
N ASP A 181 -18.18 -2.13 10.81
CA ASP A 181 -19.49 -2.11 10.17
C ASP A 181 -20.60 -2.54 11.13
N SER A 182 -20.43 -3.67 11.82
CA SER A 182 -21.41 -4.17 12.76
C SER A 182 -21.47 -3.34 14.05
N ASP A 183 -22.59 -3.41 14.78
CA ASP A 183 -22.73 -2.70 16.05
C ASP A 183 -21.78 -3.25 17.12
N LYS A 184 -21.45 -4.54 17.06
CA LYS A 184 -20.41 -5.17 17.89
C LYS A 184 -19.03 -4.62 17.55
N ALA A 185 -18.70 -4.52 16.25
CA ALA A 185 -17.43 -3.95 15.79
C ALA A 185 -17.29 -2.48 16.18
N LYS A 186 -18.35 -1.69 16.12
CA LYS A 186 -18.35 -0.28 16.54
C LYS A 186 -18.11 -0.10 18.03
N GLN A 187 -18.57 -1.04 18.87
CA GLN A 187 -18.27 -1.04 20.31
C GLN A 187 -16.83 -1.40 20.61
N ILE A 188 -16.26 -2.36 19.89
CA ILE A 188 -14.92 -2.91 20.11
C ILE A 188 -13.85 -2.01 19.46
N LEU A 189 -14.10 -1.51 18.25
CA LEU A 189 -13.16 -0.72 17.45
C LEU A 189 -13.72 0.69 17.12
N PRO A 190 -14.08 1.52 18.10
CA PRO A 190 -14.73 2.80 17.84
C PRO A 190 -13.83 3.70 17.00
N ASN A 191 -14.34 4.17 15.85
CA ASN A 191 -13.65 5.08 14.95
C ASN A 191 -12.28 4.59 14.43
N SER A 192 -12.02 3.28 14.40
CA SER A 192 -10.77 2.75 13.91
C SER A 192 -10.63 2.95 12.41
N VAL A 193 -9.46 3.45 12.02
CA VAL A 193 -9.04 3.64 10.62
C VAL A 193 -7.67 3.03 10.42
N LEU A 194 -7.44 2.47 9.23
CA LEU A 194 -6.18 1.86 8.85
C LEU A 194 -5.31 2.91 8.13
N ASN A 195 -4.16 3.23 8.72
CA ASN A 195 -3.14 4.02 8.04
C ASN A 195 -2.07 3.11 7.47
N MET A 196 -1.63 3.42 6.26
CA MET A 196 -0.69 2.55 5.55
C MET A 196 0.37 3.37 4.84
N VAL A 197 1.60 2.86 4.92
CA VAL A 197 2.73 3.31 4.10
C VAL A 197 3.15 2.14 3.21
N GLN A 198 3.33 2.37 1.93
CA GLN A 198 3.75 1.35 0.98
C GLN A 198 5.05 1.78 0.30
N LEU A 199 5.95 0.82 0.13
CA LEU A 199 7.17 0.95 -0.65
C LEU A 199 7.18 -0.18 -1.68
N THR A 200 7.16 0.18 -2.97
CA THR A 200 7.14 -0.79 -4.06
C THR A 200 8.21 -0.52 -5.09
N VAL A 201 8.61 -1.60 -5.76
CA VAL A 201 9.44 -1.56 -6.94
C VAL A 201 8.59 -2.03 -8.11
N GLY A 202 8.61 -1.27 -9.19
CA GLY A 202 7.92 -1.58 -10.44
C GLY A 202 8.88 -1.63 -11.62
N TYR A 203 8.45 -2.27 -12.69
CA TYR A 203 9.17 -2.30 -13.95
C TYR A 203 8.27 -1.82 -15.09
N LYS A 204 8.68 -0.75 -15.77
CA LYS A 204 7.91 -0.12 -16.85
C LYS A 204 8.11 -0.85 -18.16
N ILE A 205 7.03 -1.40 -18.70
CA ILE A 205 6.97 -2.06 -20.01
C ILE A 205 6.12 -1.19 -20.90
N GLN A 206 6.72 -0.59 -21.92
CA GLN A 206 5.97 0.17 -22.92
C GLN A 206 5.17 -0.78 -23.79
N VAL A 207 3.89 -0.47 -24.03
CA VAL A 207 2.98 -1.27 -24.84
C VAL A 207 2.65 -0.56 -26.13
N PHE A 208 2.51 0.78 -26.07
CA PHE A 208 2.29 1.67 -27.21
C PHE A 208 3.03 2.98 -26.97
#